data_df12a5770379507b069c765ab6c58138
#
_entry.id   df12a5770379507b069c765ab6c58138
#
_cell.length_a   1.000
_cell.length_b   1.000
_cell.length_c   1.000
_cell.angle_alpha   90.00
_cell.angle_beta   90.00
_cell.angle_gamma   90.00
#
_symmetry.space_group_name_H-M   'P 1'
#
loop_
_entity.id
_entity.type
_entity.pdbx_description
1 polymer ?
#
loop_
_entity_poly.entity_id
_entity_poly.type
_entity_poly.pdbx_seq_one_letter_code
_entity_poly.pdbx_strand_id
1 'polypeptide(L)'
;VVEHPGAVAVLPVISRNRVLLVNQYRYSIGKWILEVPAGTLKNGESPDECALRELEEETGYRARILKKMLTIYPSPGYSTESIHIYVASELEKSTQKLEEDEELTITEMDVDKAIEELLKKDVVDGKTFLTLLYYKYLYQRYD
;
A
#
# COMPACT_ATOMS: atom_id res chain seq x y z
N VAL A 1 -6.81 -0.43 -24.87
CA VAL A 1 -6.26 -1.23 -23.77
C VAL A 1 -4.95 -0.60 -23.31
N VAL A 2 -4.84 -0.36 -22.00
CA VAL A 2 -3.63 0.14 -21.39
C VAL A 2 -2.84 -1.05 -20.85
N GLU A 3 -1.64 -1.27 -21.37
CA GLU A 3 -0.76 -2.31 -20.85
C GLU A 3 0.05 -1.76 -19.68
N HIS A 4 0.09 -2.52 -18.59
CA HIS A 4 0.73 -2.12 -17.34
C HIS A 4 1.66 -3.23 -16.86
N PRO A 5 2.86 -2.90 -16.37
CA PRO A 5 3.83 -3.92 -15.93
C PRO A 5 3.45 -4.64 -14.65
N GLY A 6 2.45 -4.15 -13.94
CA GLY A 6 2.05 -4.67 -12.65
C GLY A 6 2.51 -3.75 -11.52
N ALA A 7 1.85 -3.89 -10.39
CA ALA A 7 2.10 -3.05 -9.23
C ALA A 7 2.00 -3.86 -7.93
N VAL A 8 2.46 -3.26 -6.85
CA VAL A 8 2.33 -3.81 -5.51
C VAL A 8 1.70 -2.79 -4.59
N ALA A 9 1.03 -3.27 -3.56
CA ALA A 9 0.62 -2.45 -2.42
C ALA A 9 1.02 -3.22 -1.16
N VAL A 10 1.50 -2.52 -0.16
CA VAL A 10 2.05 -3.15 1.04
C VAL A 10 1.41 -2.51 2.26
N LEU A 11 0.81 -3.32 3.13
CA LEU A 11 0.32 -2.85 4.41
C LEU A 11 1.36 -3.14 5.49
N PRO A 12 2.09 -2.11 5.96
CA PRO A 12 3.08 -2.31 7.03
C PRO A 12 2.36 -2.36 8.37
N VAL A 13 2.55 -3.45 9.10
CA VAL A 13 1.89 -3.70 10.38
C VAL A 13 2.92 -3.62 11.50
N ILE A 14 2.76 -2.63 12.39
CA ILE A 14 3.63 -2.44 13.56
C ILE A 14 3.24 -3.43 14.63
N SER A 15 1.95 -3.58 14.85
CA SER A 15 1.34 -4.56 15.73
C SER A 15 0.01 -4.95 15.12
N ARG A 16 -0.66 -5.94 15.68
CA ARG A 16 -1.91 -6.48 15.10
C ARG A 16 -2.91 -5.41 14.66
N ASN A 17 -3.04 -4.33 15.44
CA ASN A 17 -4.04 -3.30 15.17
C ASN A 17 -3.45 -1.97 14.73
N ARG A 18 -2.13 -1.86 14.57
CA ARG A 18 -1.50 -0.59 14.19
C ARG A 18 -0.72 -0.75 12.90
N VAL A 19 -0.97 0.16 11.98
CA VAL A 19 -0.41 0.13 10.63
C VAL A 19 0.24 1.47 10.29
N LEU A 20 1.12 1.45 9.28
CA LEU A 20 1.66 2.66 8.68
C LEU A 20 0.93 2.92 7.36
N LEU A 21 0.50 4.15 7.18
CA LEU A 21 -0.09 4.62 5.92
C LEU A 21 0.67 5.86 5.48
N VAL A 22 0.50 6.23 4.23
CA VAL A 22 1.10 7.44 3.69
C VAL A 22 -0.01 8.40 3.27
N ASN A 23 0.20 9.70 3.52
CA ASN A 23 -0.59 10.75 2.89
C ASN A 23 0.22 11.21 1.70
N GLN A 24 -0.33 11.04 0.51
CA GLN A 24 0.37 11.34 -0.72
C GLN A 24 -0.38 12.38 -1.52
N TYR A 25 0.35 13.37 -2.04
CA TYR A 25 -0.24 14.33 -2.96
C TYR A 25 -0.33 13.69 -4.35
N ARG A 26 -1.52 13.66 -4.92
CA ARG A 26 -1.76 13.12 -6.26
C ARG A 26 -2.10 14.25 -7.22
N TYR A 27 -1.16 14.62 -8.08
CA TYR A 27 -1.33 15.71 -9.03
C TYR A 27 -2.51 15.49 -9.98
N SER A 28 -2.78 14.25 -10.35
CA SER A 28 -3.90 13.90 -11.25
C SER A 28 -5.27 14.29 -10.69
N ILE A 29 -5.41 14.31 -9.38
CA ILE A 29 -6.68 14.67 -8.72
C ILE A 29 -6.55 15.94 -7.89
N GLY A 30 -5.36 16.53 -7.82
CA GLY A 30 -5.11 17.81 -7.17
C GLY A 30 -5.34 17.81 -5.66
N LYS A 31 -5.08 16.70 -4.98
CA LYS A 31 -5.32 16.62 -3.53
C LYS A 31 -4.45 15.58 -2.84
N TRP A 32 -4.34 15.71 -1.54
CA TRP A 32 -3.72 14.72 -0.67
C TRP A 32 -4.69 13.57 -0.44
N ILE A 33 -4.19 12.35 -0.45
CA ILE A 33 -5.00 11.17 -0.25
C ILE A 33 -4.26 10.18 0.64
N LEU A 34 -5.01 9.52 1.53
CA LEU A 34 -4.48 8.50 2.43
C LEU A 34 -4.37 7.18 1.67
N GLU A 35 -3.17 6.59 1.65
CA GLU A 35 -2.90 5.39 0.88
C GLU A 35 -2.00 4.41 1.63
N VAL A 36 -2.09 3.13 1.25
CA VAL A 36 -1.04 2.16 1.58
C VAL A 36 0.17 2.44 0.69
N PRO A 37 1.40 2.20 1.15
CA PRO A 37 2.57 2.25 0.29
C PRO A 37 2.39 1.37 -0.94
N ALA A 38 2.75 1.88 -2.11
CA ALA A 38 2.50 1.19 -3.37
C ALA A 38 3.48 1.66 -4.44
N GLY A 39 3.66 0.85 -5.46
CA GLY A 39 4.48 1.24 -6.60
C GLY A 39 4.42 0.23 -7.73
N THR A 40 5.01 0.63 -8.85
CA THR A 40 5.03 -0.15 -10.09
C THR A 40 6.27 -1.03 -10.14
N LEU A 41 6.13 -2.25 -10.65
CA LEU A 41 7.24 -3.16 -10.85
C LEU A 41 8.24 -2.57 -11.85
N LYS A 42 9.52 -2.67 -11.51
CA LYS A 42 10.60 -2.34 -12.44
C LYS A 42 10.88 -3.56 -13.33
N ASN A 43 11.51 -3.31 -14.47
CA ASN A 43 11.83 -4.36 -15.40
C ASN A 43 12.72 -5.42 -14.72
N GLY A 44 12.29 -6.69 -14.79
CA GLY A 44 13.01 -7.81 -14.17
C GLY A 44 12.82 -7.99 -12.68
N GLU A 45 12.00 -7.12 -12.06
CA GLU A 45 11.76 -7.18 -10.62
C GLU A 45 10.57 -8.10 -10.32
N SER A 46 10.70 -8.96 -9.29
CA SER A 46 9.57 -9.76 -8.84
C SER A 46 8.63 -8.91 -7.97
N PRO A 47 7.35 -9.31 -7.84
CA PRO A 47 6.43 -8.60 -6.94
C PRO A 47 6.93 -8.51 -5.50
N ASP A 48 7.53 -9.58 -4.96
CA ASP A 48 8.08 -9.57 -3.60
C ASP A 48 9.21 -8.56 -3.44
N GLU A 49 10.13 -8.51 -4.39
CA GLU A 49 11.23 -7.54 -4.40
C GLU A 49 10.69 -6.10 -4.49
N CYS A 50 9.70 -5.89 -5.35
CA CYS A 50 9.06 -4.59 -5.51
C CYS A 50 8.39 -4.13 -4.22
N ALA A 51 7.67 -5.04 -3.55
CA ALA A 51 7.00 -4.74 -2.29
C ALA A 51 7.99 -4.28 -1.22
N LEU A 52 9.09 -5.00 -1.06
CA LEU A 52 10.13 -4.64 -0.08
C LEU A 52 10.80 -3.31 -0.43
N ARG A 53 11.07 -3.09 -1.71
CA ARG A 53 11.70 -1.85 -2.17
C ARG A 53 10.80 -0.64 -1.95
N GLU A 54 9.54 -0.73 -2.35
CA GLU A 54 8.59 0.38 -2.18
C GLU A 54 8.33 0.67 -0.71
N LEU A 55 8.24 -0.35 0.12
CA LEU A 55 8.08 -0.18 1.56
C LEU A 55 9.24 0.66 2.12
N GLU A 56 10.47 0.29 1.79
CA GLU A 56 11.65 1.00 2.29
C GLU A 56 11.74 2.42 1.73
N GLU A 57 11.54 2.58 0.43
CA GLU A 57 11.62 3.90 -0.21
C GLU A 57 10.59 4.88 0.35
N GLU A 58 9.36 4.45 0.51
CA GLU A 58 8.28 5.34 0.94
C GLU A 58 8.19 5.52 2.44
N THR A 59 8.48 4.51 3.22
CA THR A 59 8.30 4.57 4.68
C THR A 59 9.59 4.60 5.48
N GLY A 60 10.71 4.20 4.91
CA GLY A 60 11.96 4.07 5.63
C GLY A 60 12.02 2.83 6.52
N TYR A 61 11.19 1.83 6.26
CA TYR A 61 11.20 0.58 7.01
C TYR A 61 11.51 -0.61 6.12
N ARG A 62 12.19 -1.60 6.69
CA ARG A 62 12.35 -2.92 6.12
C ARG A 62 11.49 -3.89 6.89
N ALA A 63 10.98 -4.91 6.22
CA ALA A 63 10.17 -5.94 6.86
C ALA A 63 10.92 -7.27 6.85
N ARG A 64 10.90 -7.97 7.97
CA ARG A 64 11.47 -9.31 8.07
C ARG A 64 10.47 -10.36 7.56
N ILE A 65 9.18 -10.06 7.66
CA ILE A 65 8.11 -10.94 7.18
C ILE A 65 7.29 -10.20 6.14
N LEU A 66 7.12 -10.83 4.99
CA LEU A 66 6.29 -10.32 3.90
C LEU A 66 5.38 -11.46 3.45
N LYS A 67 4.06 -11.27 3.54
CA LYS A 67 3.08 -12.26 3.12
C LYS A 67 2.11 -11.67 2.13
N LYS A 68 1.88 -12.38 1.02
CA LYS A 68 0.91 -11.95 0.02
C LYS A 68 -0.50 -12.23 0.52
N MET A 69 -1.37 -11.23 0.43
CA MET A 69 -2.77 -11.38 0.78
C MET A 69 -3.63 -11.76 -0.42
N LEU A 70 -3.52 -11.01 -1.51
CA LEU A 70 -4.27 -11.28 -2.73
C LEU A 70 -3.70 -10.47 -3.90
N THR A 71 -4.20 -10.77 -5.10
CA THR A 71 -3.92 -9.96 -6.29
C THR A 71 -5.25 -9.46 -6.85
N ILE A 72 -5.31 -8.22 -7.25
CA ILE A 72 -6.52 -7.61 -7.83
C ILE A 72 -6.24 -7.01 -9.19
N TYR A 73 -7.30 -6.86 -9.97
CA TYR A 73 -7.32 -6.03 -11.17
C TYR A 73 -8.12 -4.78 -10.86
N PRO A 74 -7.48 -3.60 -10.74
CA PRO A 74 -8.23 -2.38 -10.39
C PRO A 74 -9.13 -1.87 -11.51
N SER A 75 -8.76 -2.12 -12.76
CA SER A 75 -9.49 -1.58 -13.92
C SER A 75 -9.46 -2.55 -15.11
N PRO A 76 -10.03 -3.76 -14.96
CA PRO A 76 -9.91 -4.80 -16.00
C PRO A 76 -10.65 -4.47 -17.29
N GLY A 77 -11.54 -3.46 -17.27
CA GLY A 77 -12.26 -3.05 -18.47
C GLY A 77 -11.37 -2.42 -19.54
N TYR A 78 -10.23 -1.86 -19.16
CA TYR A 78 -9.35 -1.17 -20.13
C TYR A 78 -7.87 -1.31 -19.84
N SER A 79 -7.46 -1.92 -18.74
CA SER A 79 -6.06 -2.02 -18.35
C SER A 79 -5.69 -3.46 -17.96
N THR A 80 -4.45 -3.82 -18.24
CA THR A 80 -3.89 -5.09 -17.81
C THR A 80 -3.29 -5.03 -16.41
N GLU A 81 -3.38 -3.89 -15.74
CA GLU A 81 -2.80 -3.71 -14.42
C GLU A 81 -3.29 -4.77 -13.44
N SER A 82 -2.33 -5.42 -12.76
CA SER A 82 -2.61 -6.24 -11.58
C SER A 82 -1.85 -5.63 -10.41
N ILE A 83 -2.45 -5.66 -9.23
CA ILE A 83 -1.83 -5.18 -8.01
C ILE A 83 -1.70 -6.35 -7.04
N HIS A 84 -0.46 -6.68 -6.69
CA HIS A 84 -0.16 -7.71 -5.70
C HIS A 84 -0.13 -7.04 -4.32
N ILE A 85 -1.02 -7.49 -3.43
CA ILE A 85 -1.21 -6.86 -2.11
C ILE A 85 -0.57 -7.73 -1.04
N TYR A 86 0.29 -7.11 -0.25
CA TYR A 86 1.07 -7.77 0.80
C TYR A 86 0.78 -7.17 2.17
N VAL A 87 0.99 -7.98 3.21
CA VAL A 87 1.16 -7.50 4.57
C VAL A 87 2.63 -7.68 4.94
N ALA A 88 3.22 -6.63 5.53
CA ALA A 88 4.60 -6.63 5.99
C ALA A 88 4.62 -6.45 7.49
N SER A 89 5.42 -7.26 8.19
CA SER A 89 5.53 -7.20 9.64
C SER A 89 6.96 -7.41 10.10
N GLU A 90 7.18 -7.30 11.40
CA GLU A 90 8.52 -7.26 12.01
C GLU A 90 9.36 -6.20 11.33
N LEU A 91 8.89 -4.96 11.46
CA LEU A 91 9.50 -3.81 10.79
C LEU A 91 10.75 -3.34 11.52
N GLU A 92 11.79 -2.99 10.74
CA GLU A 92 13.02 -2.42 11.24
C GLU A 92 13.25 -1.08 10.56
N LYS A 93 13.72 -0.08 11.32
CA LYS A 93 13.99 1.23 10.75
C LYS A 93 15.13 1.17 9.75
N SER A 94 14.95 1.87 8.64
CA SER A 94 15.93 2.06 7.58
C SER A 94 15.86 3.52 7.13
N THR A 95 16.12 3.80 5.86
CA THR A 95 16.12 5.16 5.32
C THR A 95 15.07 5.32 4.23
N GLN A 96 14.20 6.34 4.39
CA GLN A 96 13.24 6.72 3.36
C GLN A 96 13.99 7.33 2.17
N LYS A 97 13.55 6.96 0.96
CA LYS A 97 14.14 7.46 -0.30
C LYS A 97 13.03 7.79 -1.28
N LEU A 98 12.50 9.00 -1.17
CA LEU A 98 11.46 9.46 -2.09
C LEU A 98 12.06 9.90 -3.41
N GLU A 99 11.32 9.69 -4.50
CA GLU A 99 11.67 10.23 -5.80
C GLU A 99 11.41 11.74 -5.81
N GLU A 100 12.05 12.50 -6.73
CA GLU A 100 11.96 13.96 -6.76
C GLU A 100 10.53 14.49 -6.84
N ASP A 101 9.65 13.78 -7.53
CA ASP A 101 8.27 14.18 -7.73
C ASP A 101 7.30 13.61 -6.70
N GLU A 102 7.80 12.86 -5.72
CA GLU A 102 6.96 12.30 -4.67
C GLU A 102 6.84 13.25 -3.49
N GLU A 103 5.58 13.54 -3.13
CA GLU A 103 5.26 14.31 -1.92
C GLU A 103 4.39 13.42 -1.05
N LEU A 104 4.96 12.90 0.04
CA LEU A 104 4.20 12.08 0.97
C LEU A 104 4.73 12.19 2.40
N THR A 105 3.85 11.93 3.34
CA THR A 105 4.19 11.84 4.76
C THR A 105 3.66 10.53 5.31
N ILE A 106 4.32 10.03 6.36
CA ILE A 106 3.97 8.75 6.97
C ILE A 106 3.07 9.01 8.17
N THR A 107 2.04 8.18 8.34
CA THR A 107 1.11 8.26 9.46
C THR A 107 0.97 6.87 10.07
N GLU A 108 1.15 6.78 11.39
CA GLU A 108 0.85 5.56 12.12
C GLU A 108 -0.58 5.65 12.64
N MET A 109 -1.39 4.64 12.38
CA MET A 109 -2.81 4.64 12.76
C MET A 109 -3.24 3.29 13.27
N ASP A 110 -4.25 3.30 14.12
CA ASP A 110 -5.02 2.11 14.43
C ASP A 110 -5.84 1.73 13.19
N VAL A 111 -5.95 0.43 12.90
CA VAL A 111 -6.66 -0.06 11.71
C VAL A 111 -8.12 0.40 11.69
N ASP A 112 -8.82 0.30 12.83
CA ASP A 112 -10.22 0.71 12.91
C ASP A 112 -10.37 2.21 12.67
N LYS A 113 -9.45 3.01 13.22
CA LYS A 113 -9.41 4.45 12.99
C LYS A 113 -9.20 4.79 11.51
N ALA A 114 -8.30 4.07 10.85
CA ALA A 114 -8.04 4.28 9.42
C ALA A 114 -9.30 4.00 8.61
N ILE A 115 -9.99 2.90 8.90
CA ILE A 115 -11.24 2.56 8.21
C ILE A 115 -12.31 3.62 8.47
N GLU A 116 -12.47 4.07 9.72
CA GLU A 116 -13.43 5.14 10.07
C GLU A 116 -13.15 6.42 9.30
N GLU A 117 -11.88 6.80 9.21
CA GLU A 117 -11.47 8.01 8.48
C GLU A 117 -11.86 7.92 7.00
N LEU A 118 -11.64 6.76 6.39
CA LEU A 118 -12.00 6.57 4.99
C LEU A 118 -13.51 6.56 4.76
N LEU A 119 -14.26 5.98 5.70
CA LEU A 119 -15.73 5.94 5.60
C LEU A 119 -16.38 7.32 5.66
N LYS A 120 -15.69 8.31 6.23
CA LYS A 120 -16.19 9.69 6.32
C LYS A 120 -15.94 10.50 5.05
N LYS A 121 -15.14 9.97 4.12
CA LYS A 121 -14.76 10.67 2.89
C LYS A 121 -15.66 10.27 1.75
N ASP A 122 -15.91 11.22 0.83
CA ASP A 122 -16.69 10.95 -0.37
C ASP A 122 -15.89 10.14 -1.40
N VAL A 123 -14.58 10.34 -1.41
CA VAL A 123 -13.69 9.67 -2.39
C VAL A 123 -12.45 9.17 -1.68
N VAL A 124 -12.13 7.91 -1.91
CA VAL A 124 -10.96 7.25 -1.30
C VAL A 124 -10.18 6.48 -2.36
N ASP A 125 -8.93 6.16 -2.02
CA ASP A 125 -8.15 5.26 -2.85
C ASP A 125 -8.68 3.83 -2.69
N GLY A 126 -9.10 3.23 -3.80
CA GLY A 126 -9.74 1.90 -3.79
C GLY A 126 -8.84 0.81 -3.25
N LYS A 127 -7.55 0.77 -3.65
CA LYS A 127 -6.65 -0.28 -3.18
C LYS A 127 -6.40 -0.18 -1.68
N THR A 128 -6.36 1.02 -1.13
CA THR A 128 -6.16 1.24 0.30
C THR A 128 -7.35 0.76 1.11
N PHE A 129 -8.55 1.15 0.68
CA PHE A 129 -9.78 0.75 1.36
C PHE A 129 -9.95 -0.76 1.35
N LEU A 130 -9.74 -1.38 0.18
CA LEU A 130 -9.78 -2.83 0.05
C LEU A 130 -8.75 -3.52 0.95
N THR A 131 -7.52 -3.02 0.96
CA THR A 131 -6.42 -3.61 1.74
C THR A 131 -6.73 -3.60 3.24
N LEU A 132 -7.21 -2.47 3.75
CA LEU A 132 -7.55 -2.34 5.16
C LEU A 132 -8.71 -3.25 5.56
N LEU A 133 -9.76 -3.30 4.74
CA LEU A 133 -10.91 -4.17 5.02
C LEU A 133 -10.52 -5.64 4.93
N TYR A 134 -9.74 -6.02 3.92
CA TYR A 134 -9.28 -7.40 3.79
C TYR A 134 -8.44 -7.82 5.00
N TYR A 135 -7.51 -6.95 5.40
CA TYR A 135 -6.67 -7.23 6.58
C TYR A 135 -7.53 -7.40 7.84
N LYS A 136 -8.45 -6.47 8.07
CA LYS A 136 -9.27 -6.46 9.29
C LYS A 136 -10.22 -7.65 9.36
N TYR A 137 -10.93 -7.94 8.28
CA TYR A 137 -12.05 -8.89 8.33
C TYR A 137 -11.71 -10.29 7.82
N LEU A 138 -10.65 -10.47 7.06
CA LEU A 138 -10.29 -11.76 6.51
C LEU A 138 -8.93 -12.25 6.96
N TYR A 139 -7.89 -11.47 6.74
CA TYR A 139 -6.53 -11.89 7.07
C TYR A 139 -6.31 -12.00 8.58
N GLN A 140 -6.63 -10.94 9.32
CA GLN A 140 -6.42 -10.90 10.77
C GLN A 140 -7.25 -11.95 11.50
N ARG A 141 -8.41 -12.30 10.96
CA ARG A 141 -9.32 -13.29 11.55
C ARG A 141 -8.79 -14.73 11.47
N TYR A 142 -8.07 -15.07 10.40
CA TYR A 142 -7.63 -16.43 10.13
C TYR A 142 -6.14 -16.66 10.32
N ASP A 143 -5.42 -15.65 10.74
CA ASP A 143 -3.98 -15.75 10.94
C ASP A 143 -3.60 -15.78 12.45
#